data_67e74167e8be52e55a60c2eaaa5a6cfd
#
_entry.id   67e74167e8be52e55a60c2eaaa5a6cfd
#
_cell.length_a   1.000
_cell.length_b   1.000
_cell.length_c   1.000
_cell.angle_alpha   90.00
_cell.angle_beta   90.00
_cell.angle_gamma   90.00
#
_symmetry.space_group_name_H-M   'P 1'
#
loop_
_entity.id
_entity.type
_entity.pdbx_description
1 polymer ?
#
loop_
_entity_poly.entity_id
_entity_poly.type
_entity_poly.pdbx_seq_one_letter_code
_entity_poly.pdbx_strand_id
1 'polypeptide(L)'
;MGKVVWTDEAVRWLEDIYGYIAGDNPAAASRTVEGIYERVQDLIAYPEIGYRYLPSQRHVRIVLYGHYRIAYLVTDSRDVHVLGVFHASLDISRYQL
;
A
#
# COMPACT_ATOMS: atom_id res chain seq x y z
N MET A 1 -18.83 -1.69 -9.18
CA MET A 1 -17.41 -1.49 -9.50
C MET A 1 -16.73 -0.74 -8.38
N GLY A 2 -15.61 -1.24 -7.91
CA GLY A 2 -14.91 -0.64 -6.79
C GLY A 2 -14.05 0.55 -7.16
N LYS A 3 -13.67 1.30 -6.17
CA LYS A 3 -12.73 2.41 -6.29
C LYS A 3 -11.63 2.24 -5.25
N VAL A 4 -10.53 2.97 -5.44
CA VAL A 4 -9.44 2.99 -4.47
C VAL A 4 -9.64 4.16 -3.51
N VAL A 5 -9.51 3.89 -2.23
CA VAL A 5 -9.52 4.90 -1.18
C VAL A 5 -8.18 4.83 -0.45
N TRP A 6 -7.42 5.93 -0.50
CA TRP A 6 -6.18 6.07 0.25
C TRP A 6 -6.52 6.67 1.61
N THR A 7 -6.32 5.88 2.67
CA THR A 7 -6.52 6.40 4.02
C THR A 7 -5.51 7.51 4.32
N ASP A 8 -5.82 8.38 5.26
CA ASP A 8 -4.88 9.44 5.67
C ASP A 8 -3.54 8.86 6.09
N GLU A 9 -3.57 7.74 6.78
CA GLU A 9 -2.35 7.08 7.21
C GLU A 9 -1.52 6.58 6.01
N ALA A 10 -2.19 5.99 5.02
CA ALA A 10 -1.50 5.53 3.81
C ALA A 10 -0.87 6.69 3.04
N VAL A 11 -1.55 7.84 2.98
CA VAL A 11 -0.99 9.03 2.35
C VAL A 11 0.26 9.49 3.08
N ARG A 12 0.23 9.49 4.42
CA ARG A 12 1.42 9.86 5.20
C ARG A 12 2.59 8.93 4.94
N TRP A 13 2.33 7.64 4.81
CA TRP A 13 3.38 6.68 4.45
C TRP A 13 4.00 7.00 3.10
N LEU A 14 3.17 7.32 2.10
CA LEU A 14 3.67 7.69 0.77
C LEU A 14 4.50 8.97 0.81
N GLU A 15 4.05 9.95 1.57
CA GLU A 15 4.80 11.20 1.73
C GLU A 15 6.16 10.96 2.35
N ASP A 16 6.23 10.12 3.37
CA ASP A 16 7.49 9.77 4.03
C ASP A 16 8.43 9.03 3.07
N ILE A 17 7.90 8.09 2.30
CA ILE A 17 8.69 7.35 1.30
C ILE A 17 9.24 8.32 0.25
N TYR A 18 8.37 9.19 -0.26
CA TYR A 18 8.80 10.20 -1.23
C TYR A 18 9.92 11.07 -0.68
N GLY A 19 9.73 11.62 0.51
CA GLY A 19 10.72 12.51 1.11
C GLY A 19 12.06 11.84 1.34
N TYR A 20 12.04 10.59 1.79
CA TYR A 20 13.27 9.84 2.02
C TYR A 20 14.06 9.63 0.74
N ILE A 21 13.38 9.20 -0.34
CA ILE A 21 14.06 8.94 -1.62
C ILE A 21 14.48 10.26 -2.28
N ALA A 22 13.61 11.28 -2.21
CA ALA A 22 13.86 12.57 -2.88
C ALA A 22 15.07 13.30 -2.30
N GLY A 23 15.46 12.99 -1.07
CA GLY A 23 16.68 13.53 -0.49
C GLY A 23 17.92 13.21 -1.33
N ASP A 24 17.91 12.07 -1.99
CA ASP A 24 19.00 11.64 -2.87
C ASP A 24 18.64 11.83 -4.36
N ASN A 25 17.42 11.46 -4.74
CA ASN A 25 17.04 11.39 -6.15
C ASN A 25 15.53 11.65 -6.31
N PRO A 26 15.16 12.92 -6.59
CA PRO A 26 13.74 13.27 -6.75
C PRO A 26 13.04 12.50 -7.88
N ALA A 27 13.74 12.23 -8.99
CA ALA A 27 13.15 11.47 -10.09
C ALA A 27 12.82 10.04 -9.68
N ALA A 28 13.69 9.39 -8.89
CA ALA A 28 13.44 8.07 -8.36
C ALA A 28 12.27 8.08 -7.37
N ALA A 29 12.15 9.13 -6.56
CA ALA A 29 11.02 9.28 -5.64
C ALA A 29 9.69 9.31 -6.39
N SER A 30 9.61 10.10 -7.46
CA SER A 30 8.40 10.17 -8.27
C SER A 30 8.06 8.84 -8.91
N ARG A 31 9.06 8.16 -9.49
CA ARG A 31 8.84 6.84 -10.11
C ARG A 31 8.33 5.82 -9.11
N THR A 32 8.88 5.83 -7.89
CA THR A 32 8.48 4.88 -6.85
C THR A 32 7.03 5.11 -6.43
N VAL A 33 6.66 6.35 -6.16
CA VAL A 33 5.29 6.67 -5.73
C VAL A 33 4.29 6.39 -6.86
N GLU A 34 4.63 6.76 -8.09
CA GLU A 34 3.77 6.47 -9.25
C GLU A 34 3.58 4.97 -9.44
N GLY A 35 4.65 4.18 -9.29
CA GLY A 35 4.59 2.73 -9.42
C GLY A 35 3.72 2.10 -8.34
N ILE A 36 3.82 2.58 -7.11
CA ILE A 36 2.96 2.12 -6.01
C ILE A 36 1.50 2.44 -6.34
N TYR A 37 1.23 3.65 -6.79
CA TYR A 37 -0.12 4.07 -7.16
C TYR A 37 -0.70 3.17 -8.26
N GLU A 38 0.07 2.91 -9.31
CA GLU A 38 -0.37 2.06 -10.42
C GLU A 38 -0.60 0.61 -9.95
N ARG A 39 0.26 0.11 -9.07
CA ARG A 39 0.11 -1.24 -8.52
C ARG A 39 -1.20 -1.38 -7.76
N VAL A 40 -1.57 -0.34 -7.00
CA VAL A 40 -2.82 -0.32 -6.26
C VAL A 40 -4.03 -0.29 -7.21
N GLN A 41 -3.93 0.43 -8.34
CA GLN A 41 -5.01 0.47 -9.31
C GLN A 41 -5.35 -0.91 -9.87
N ASP A 42 -4.36 -1.80 -10.00
CA ASP A 42 -4.58 -3.17 -10.46
C ASP A 42 -5.50 -3.95 -9.51
N LEU A 43 -5.56 -3.55 -8.25
CA LEU A 43 -6.38 -4.24 -7.24
C LEU A 43 -7.88 -4.06 -7.48
N ILE A 44 -8.28 -3.07 -8.25
CA ILE A 44 -9.70 -2.90 -8.59
C ILE A 44 -10.19 -4.10 -9.41
N ALA A 45 -9.37 -4.57 -10.36
CA ALA A 45 -9.72 -5.71 -11.18
C ALA A 45 -9.47 -7.04 -10.47
N TYR A 46 -8.45 -7.11 -9.62
CA TYR A 46 -8.01 -8.34 -8.96
C TYR A 46 -7.79 -8.10 -7.46
N PRO A 47 -8.86 -7.82 -6.71
CA PRO A 47 -8.70 -7.39 -5.31
C PRO A 47 -8.15 -8.48 -4.39
N GLU A 48 -8.20 -9.74 -4.81
CA GLU A 48 -7.74 -10.85 -3.98
C GLU A 48 -6.33 -11.32 -4.34
N ILE A 49 -5.62 -10.56 -5.19
CA ILE A 49 -4.28 -10.95 -5.62
C ILE A 49 -3.25 -10.91 -4.48
N GLY A 50 -3.44 -10.03 -3.50
CA GLY A 50 -2.56 -9.97 -2.34
C GLY A 50 -2.77 -11.15 -1.40
N TYR A 51 -1.73 -11.53 -0.66
CA TYR A 51 -1.85 -12.62 0.32
C TYR A 51 -2.50 -12.10 1.61
N ARG A 52 -3.16 -13.01 2.33
CA ARG A 52 -3.80 -12.66 3.60
C ARG A 52 -2.75 -12.38 4.66
N TYR A 53 -2.92 -11.25 5.34
CA TYR A 53 -2.11 -10.91 6.51
C TYR A 53 -2.79 -11.48 7.75
N LEU A 54 -2.42 -12.70 8.12
CA LEU A 54 -3.11 -13.47 9.16
C LEU A 54 -3.08 -12.84 10.56
N PRO A 55 -2.01 -12.10 10.96
CA PRO A 55 -2.03 -11.47 12.29
C PRO A 55 -3.14 -10.45 12.50
N SER A 56 -3.72 -9.89 11.42
CA SER A 56 -4.84 -8.97 11.55
C SER A 56 -6.16 -9.73 11.67
N GLN A 57 -7.06 -9.25 12.53
CA GLN A 57 -8.41 -9.77 12.61
C GLN A 57 -9.28 -9.29 11.45
N ARG A 58 -8.90 -8.19 10.81
CA ARG A 58 -9.57 -7.71 9.62
C ARG A 58 -9.08 -8.49 8.41
N HIS A 59 -9.81 -8.43 7.30
CA HIS A 59 -9.42 -9.10 6.07
C HIS A 59 -8.38 -8.28 5.31
N VAL A 60 -7.22 -8.07 5.94
CA VAL A 60 -6.11 -7.32 5.37
C VAL A 60 -5.33 -8.23 4.43
N ARG A 61 -4.98 -7.70 3.27
CA ARG A 61 -4.12 -8.37 2.29
C ARG A 61 -2.89 -7.52 2.04
N ILE A 62 -1.81 -8.18 1.63
CA ILE A 62 -0.54 -7.53 1.30
C ILE A 62 -0.23 -7.82 -0.15
N VAL A 63 0.09 -6.77 -0.92
CA VAL A 63 0.64 -6.91 -2.26
C VAL A 63 2.01 -6.26 -2.30
N LEU A 64 2.90 -6.82 -3.09
CA LEU A 64 4.30 -6.36 -3.15
C LEU A 64 4.51 -5.43 -4.34
N TYR A 65 5.33 -4.42 -4.13
CA TYR A 65 5.87 -3.58 -5.20
C TYR A 65 7.33 -3.28 -4.87
N GLY A 66 8.25 -3.91 -5.60
CA GLY A 66 9.67 -3.76 -5.33
C GLY A 66 9.99 -4.17 -3.89
N HIS A 67 10.60 -3.28 -3.14
CA HIS A 67 10.94 -3.49 -1.74
C HIS A 67 9.83 -3.04 -0.78
N TYR A 68 8.63 -2.77 -1.29
CA TYR A 68 7.52 -2.27 -0.47
C TYR A 68 6.40 -3.28 -0.38
N ARG A 69 5.73 -3.28 0.77
CA ARG A 69 4.52 -4.05 1.03
C ARG A 69 3.37 -3.07 1.17
N ILE A 70 2.33 -3.29 0.38
CA ILE A 70 1.14 -2.45 0.38
C ILE A 70 0.04 -3.21 1.09
N ALA A 71 -0.40 -2.69 2.25
CA ALA A 71 -1.47 -3.30 3.02
C ALA A 71 -2.79 -2.67 2.63
N TYR A 72 -3.78 -3.50 2.33
CA TYR A 72 -5.09 -3.02 1.91
C TYR A 72 -6.18 -3.98 2.38
N LEU A 73 -7.41 -3.51 2.35
CA LEU A 73 -8.58 -4.37 2.52
C LEU A 73 -9.62 -4.02 1.45
N VAL A 74 -10.51 -4.98 1.20
CA VAL A 74 -11.59 -4.81 0.23
C VAL A 74 -12.90 -4.75 1.01
N THR A 75 -13.70 -3.72 0.75
CA THR A 75 -14.98 -3.55 1.41
C THR A 75 -16.06 -4.40 0.73
N ASP A 76 -17.24 -4.49 1.38
CA ASP A 76 -18.38 -5.19 0.80
C ASP A 76 -18.83 -4.60 -0.53
N SER A 77 -18.63 -3.30 -0.72
CA SER A 77 -18.93 -2.61 -1.97
C SER A 77 -17.82 -2.74 -3.01
N ARG A 78 -16.80 -3.56 -2.73
CA ARG A 78 -15.67 -3.83 -3.62
C ARG A 78 -14.72 -2.64 -3.77
N ASP A 79 -14.73 -1.71 -2.83
CA ASP A 79 -13.73 -0.66 -2.76
C ASP A 79 -12.44 -1.20 -2.14
N VAL A 80 -11.31 -0.71 -2.60
CA VAL A 80 -10.00 -1.06 -2.08
C VAL A 80 -9.53 0.07 -1.17
N HIS A 81 -9.39 -0.21 0.12
CA HIS A 81 -8.89 0.75 1.10
C HIS A 81 -7.43 0.45 1.37
N VAL A 82 -6.55 1.38 1.00
CA VAL A 82 -5.12 1.23 1.26
C VAL A 82 -4.84 1.71 2.68
N LEU A 83 -4.27 0.83 3.49
CA LEU A 83 -4.04 1.08 4.91
C LEU A 83 -2.64 1.62 5.18
N GLY A 84 -1.67 1.18 4.41
CA GLY A 84 -0.30 1.61 4.60
C GLY A 84 0.62 1.05 3.53
N VAL A 85 1.83 1.62 3.46
CA VAL A 85 2.88 1.18 2.54
C VAL A 85 4.16 1.08 3.35
N PHE A 86 4.74 -0.12 3.43
CA PHE A 86 5.84 -0.40 4.33
C PHE A 86 7.04 -0.93 3.56
N HIS A 87 8.22 -0.41 3.86
CA HIS A 87 9.44 -0.99 3.33
C HIS A 87 9.61 -2.42 3.88
N ALA A 88 10.15 -3.32 3.07
CA ALA A 88 10.30 -4.74 3.46
C ALA A 88 11.12 -4.93 4.74
N SER A 89 12.00 -3.98 5.07
CA SER A 89 12.81 -4.04 6.28
C SER A 89 12.05 -3.67 7.56
N LEU A 90 10.86 -3.06 7.43
CA LEU A 90 10.05 -2.71 8.59
C LEU A 90 9.32 -3.93 9.14
N ASP A 91 9.24 -4.01 10.46
CA ASP A 91 8.43 -5.01 11.15
C ASP A 91 6.99 -4.52 11.21
N ILE A 92 6.16 -4.96 10.28
CA ILE A 92 4.78 -4.49 10.19
C ILE A 92 3.91 -4.98 11.33
N SER A 93 4.36 -5.97 12.12
CA SER A 93 3.62 -6.41 13.30
C SER A 93 3.52 -5.33 14.38
N ARG A 94 4.35 -4.30 14.30
CA ARG A 94 4.30 -3.14 15.21
C ARG A 94 3.14 -2.20 14.93
N TYR A 95 2.49 -2.34 13.78
CA TYR A 95 1.40 -1.46 13.36
C TYR A 95 0.09 -2.22 13.39
N GLN A 96 -0.98 -1.53 13.79
CA GLN A 96 -2.29 -2.16 13.82
C GLN A 96 -2.91 -2.14 12.42
N LEU A 97 -3.01 -3.29 11.81
CA LEU A 97 -3.67 -3.50 10.52
C LEU A 97 -4.95 -4.39 10.65
#